data_4c96e3b3fb304dfcc6625e25be6f218e
#
_entry.id   4c96e3b3fb304dfcc6625e25be6f218e
#
_cell.length_a   1.000
_cell.length_b   1.000
_cell.length_c   1.000
_cell.angle_alpha   90.00
_cell.angle_beta   90.00
_cell.angle_gamma   90.00
#
_symmetry.space_group_name_H-M   'P 1'
#
loop_
_entity.id
_entity.type
_entity.pdbx_description
1 polymer ?
#
loop_
_entity_poly.entity_id
_entity_poly.type
_entity_poly.pdbx_seq_one_letter_code
_entity_poly.pdbx_strand_id
1 'polypeptide(L)'
;EGDVPYIKVPDTLTAMQQIASYYRNKMSLPIIGVTGSVGKTTTREMIAHVLKGKYKVFETIGNQNSQVGVPLTLDHLTSEDEIGVLEMGMSEKGQITTLGSIIHPNVGVVTNVGVSHIEMMGSRDNICIEKLDIQNGLPEDGVLFLNGDNDMIRKHIDYVKKPYEFYGFADDCTYRAEKIREKNGQTLFEFHYGNMKENITLNVLGKHNVSNALAAIAIGLRYDVPMSAIKAQLSTFSGQRQNIVHVNDYTLIDDAYNASPDSMKASLSILSDFKTRGRKIAVLSDMLELGPDSPEYHKEVGRFIATTKVTDLFITGELSKNYIEEAWKENPSLHTRTFSSNDELIAFLETYLKKNDVVLIKGSNGMNLKEVSKALMA
;
A
#
# COMPACT_ATOMS: atom_id res chain seq x y z
N GLU A 1 -26.06 7.20 31.92
CA GLU A 1 -27.50 7.05 31.67
C GLU A 1 -28.05 8.45 31.43
N GLY A 2 -28.24 8.82 30.17
CA GLY A 2 -28.76 10.12 29.74
C GLY A 2 -30.07 9.94 29.00
N ASP A 3 -30.75 11.04 28.68
CA ASP A 3 -32.05 11.06 27.99
C ASP A 3 -32.04 10.59 26.54
N VAL A 4 -30.91 10.06 26.05
CA VAL A 4 -30.75 9.56 24.68
C VAL A 4 -31.15 8.08 24.64
N PRO A 5 -32.09 7.67 23.77
CA PRO A 5 -32.42 6.25 23.58
C PRO A 5 -31.19 5.43 23.24
N TYR A 6 -31.01 4.29 23.88
CA TYR A 6 -29.91 3.37 23.62
C TYR A 6 -30.36 1.92 23.60
N ILE A 7 -29.60 1.07 22.90
CA ILE A 7 -29.79 -0.38 22.88
C ILE A 7 -28.62 -1.00 23.64
N LYS A 8 -28.89 -1.69 24.74
CA LYS A 8 -27.87 -2.42 25.50
C LYS A 8 -27.57 -3.74 24.81
N VAL A 9 -26.31 -3.99 24.54
CA VAL A 9 -25.79 -5.20 23.89
C VAL A 9 -24.66 -5.82 24.73
N PRO A 10 -24.40 -7.14 24.63
CA PRO A 10 -23.28 -7.79 25.32
C PRO A 10 -21.92 -7.26 24.90
N ASP A 11 -21.74 -7.00 23.60
CA ASP A 11 -20.51 -6.47 23.00
C ASP A 11 -20.84 -5.47 21.89
N THR A 12 -20.33 -4.26 22.01
CA THR A 12 -20.66 -3.15 21.10
C THR A 12 -19.99 -3.31 19.73
N LEU A 13 -18.77 -3.89 19.66
CA LEU A 13 -18.08 -4.13 18.40
C LEU A 13 -18.83 -5.18 17.58
N THR A 14 -19.17 -6.30 18.18
CA THR A 14 -19.95 -7.36 17.54
C THR A 14 -21.28 -6.84 17.05
N ALA A 15 -21.99 -6.04 17.86
CA ALA A 15 -23.27 -5.46 17.45
C ALA A 15 -23.12 -4.54 16.24
N MET A 16 -22.12 -3.67 16.23
CA MET A 16 -21.82 -2.78 15.10
C MET A 16 -21.51 -3.58 13.81
N GLN A 17 -20.69 -4.64 13.93
CA GLN A 17 -20.36 -5.52 12.82
C GLN A 17 -21.59 -6.24 12.26
N GLN A 18 -22.49 -6.72 13.13
CA GLN A 18 -23.75 -7.37 12.72
C GLN A 18 -24.68 -6.39 12.01
N ILE A 19 -24.80 -5.15 12.50
CA ILE A 19 -25.59 -4.09 11.86
C ILE A 19 -25.05 -3.80 10.47
N ALA A 20 -23.74 -3.61 10.35
CA ALA A 20 -23.07 -3.34 9.08
C ALA A 20 -23.25 -4.48 8.07
N SER A 21 -23.04 -5.73 8.50
CA SER A 21 -23.27 -6.93 7.68
C SER A 21 -24.73 -7.05 7.23
N TYR A 22 -25.67 -6.82 8.14
CA TYR A 22 -27.10 -6.82 7.79
C TYR A 22 -27.45 -5.76 6.76
N TYR A 23 -26.94 -4.53 6.94
CA TYR A 23 -27.16 -3.44 5.99
C TYR A 23 -26.53 -3.75 4.64
N ARG A 24 -25.25 -4.23 4.63
CA ARG A 24 -24.55 -4.68 3.43
C ARG A 24 -25.33 -5.73 2.64
N ASN A 25 -25.94 -6.69 3.32
CA ASN A 25 -26.70 -7.77 2.69
C ASN A 25 -28.02 -7.32 2.04
N LYS A 26 -28.48 -6.11 2.33
CA LYS A 26 -29.62 -5.49 1.63
C LYS A 26 -29.22 -4.80 0.32
N MET A 27 -27.93 -4.63 0.08
CA MET A 27 -27.41 -3.99 -1.11
C MET A 27 -26.91 -5.04 -2.11
N SER A 28 -27.35 -4.96 -3.36
CA SER A 28 -27.04 -5.94 -4.41
C SER A 28 -25.75 -5.65 -5.18
N LEU A 29 -25.07 -4.50 -4.91
CA LEU A 29 -23.85 -4.15 -5.63
C LEU A 29 -22.70 -5.13 -5.35
N PRO A 30 -21.86 -5.45 -6.33
CA PRO A 30 -20.65 -6.24 -6.11
C PRO A 30 -19.62 -5.43 -5.33
N ILE A 31 -18.87 -6.12 -4.45
CA ILE A 31 -17.77 -5.53 -3.70
C ILE A 31 -16.47 -6.27 -4.00
N ILE A 32 -15.41 -5.50 -4.20
CA ILE A 32 -14.02 -5.96 -4.31
C ILE A 32 -13.36 -5.75 -2.95
N GLY A 33 -12.88 -6.83 -2.30
CA GLY A 33 -12.05 -6.76 -1.10
C GLY A 33 -10.57 -6.70 -1.48
N VAL A 34 -9.81 -5.80 -0.86
CA VAL A 34 -8.36 -5.64 -1.13
C VAL A 34 -7.57 -5.79 0.16
N THR A 35 -6.67 -6.77 0.22
CA THR A 35 -5.75 -6.98 1.34
C THR A 35 -4.31 -7.14 0.88
N GLY A 36 -3.37 -7.17 1.84
CA GLY A 36 -1.94 -7.34 1.60
C GLY A 36 -1.09 -6.70 2.70
N SER A 37 0.20 -6.96 2.72
CA SER A 37 1.12 -6.31 3.66
C SER A 37 1.41 -4.86 3.26
N VAL A 38 1.70 -4.62 1.97
CA VAL A 38 1.97 -3.31 1.38
C VAL A 38 1.10 -3.13 0.13
N GLY A 39 0.80 -1.89 -0.24
CA GLY A 39 0.10 -1.54 -1.48
C GLY A 39 -1.43 -1.60 -1.42
N LYS A 40 -2.05 -2.04 -0.30
CA LYS A 40 -3.51 -2.11 -0.15
C LYS A 40 -4.23 -0.82 -0.56
N THR A 41 -3.89 0.28 0.07
CA THR A 41 -4.55 1.58 -0.17
C THR A 41 -4.38 2.04 -1.61
N THR A 42 -3.15 2.02 -2.13
CA THR A 42 -2.88 2.44 -3.51
C THR A 42 -3.59 1.55 -4.52
N THR A 43 -3.61 0.22 -4.30
CA THR A 43 -4.34 -0.72 -5.17
C THR A 43 -5.84 -0.47 -5.11
N ARG A 44 -6.43 -0.29 -3.90
CA ARG A 44 -7.83 0.07 -3.71
C ARG A 44 -8.17 1.36 -4.46
N GLU A 45 -7.35 2.40 -4.31
CA GLU A 45 -7.53 3.68 -5.00
C GLU A 45 -7.45 3.54 -6.53
N MET A 46 -6.46 2.79 -7.05
CA MET A 46 -6.35 2.54 -8.49
C MET A 46 -7.53 1.75 -9.04
N ILE A 47 -7.98 0.71 -8.33
CA ILE A 47 -9.16 -0.06 -8.70
C ILE A 47 -10.38 0.85 -8.74
N ALA A 48 -10.63 1.62 -7.67
CA ALA A 48 -11.75 2.55 -7.60
C ALA A 48 -11.67 3.59 -8.73
N HIS A 49 -10.48 4.15 -8.99
CA HIS A 49 -10.27 5.13 -10.06
C HIS A 49 -10.56 4.55 -11.45
N VAL A 50 -10.10 3.32 -11.73
CA VAL A 50 -10.39 2.62 -12.99
C VAL A 50 -11.88 2.35 -13.13
N LEU A 51 -12.55 1.87 -12.06
CA LEU A 51 -13.98 1.58 -12.09
C LEU A 51 -14.86 2.83 -12.27
N LYS A 52 -14.42 4.00 -11.78
CA LYS A 52 -15.07 5.30 -12.03
C LYS A 52 -15.16 5.67 -13.50
N GLY A 53 -14.41 4.99 -14.38
CA GLY A 53 -14.58 5.11 -15.82
C GLY A 53 -15.90 4.55 -16.37
N LYS A 54 -16.68 3.83 -15.53
CA LYS A 54 -17.96 3.22 -15.92
C LYS A 54 -19.03 3.24 -14.83
N TYR A 55 -18.65 3.24 -13.55
CA TYR A 55 -19.54 3.02 -12.41
C TYR A 55 -19.50 4.16 -11.40
N LYS A 56 -20.58 4.31 -10.61
CA LYS A 56 -20.57 5.04 -9.35
C LYS A 56 -19.95 4.14 -8.28
N VAL A 57 -18.76 4.49 -7.82
CA VAL A 57 -17.93 3.64 -6.97
C VAL A 57 -17.99 4.06 -5.52
N PHE A 58 -18.38 3.12 -4.66
CA PHE A 58 -18.23 3.20 -3.21
C PHE A 58 -16.83 2.71 -2.81
N GLU A 59 -16.16 3.38 -1.89
CA GLU A 59 -14.80 2.99 -1.48
C GLU A 59 -14.53 3.23 0.01
N THR A 60 -13.51 2.55 0.56
CA THR A 60 -13.07 2.77 1.94
C THR A 60 -12.80 4.24 2.22
N ILE A 61 -13.37 4.76 3.30
CA ILE A 61 -13.18 6.15 3.73
C ILE A 61 -11.86 6.25 4.51
N GLY A 62 -10.94 7.05 4.02
CA GLY A 62 -9.63 7.24 4.66
C GLY A 62 -8.88 5.91 4.90
N ASN A 63 -8.59 5.60 6.16
CA ASN A 63 -7.94 4.36 6.60
C ASN A 63 -8.87 3.42 7.39
N GLN A 64 -10.18 3.50 7.19
CA GLN A 64 -11.20 2.70 7.89
C GLN A 64 -11.24 1.26 7.35
N ASN A 65 -10.15 0.52 7.52
CA ASN A 65 -9.94 -0.83 6.99
C ASN A 65 -9.90 -1.93 8.07
N SER A 66 -10.15 -1.57 9.33
CA SER A 66 -10.12 -2.46 10.50
C SER A 66 -11.50 -3.00 10.87
N GLN A 67 -11.54 -3.86 11.91
CA GLN A 67 -12.77 -4.41 12.52
C GLN A 67 -13.79 -3.34 12.94
N VAL A 68 -13.33 -2.13 13.27
CA VAL A 68 -14.15 -0.96 13.59
C VAL A 68 -14.41 -0.11 12.34
N GLY A 69 -13.35 0.12 11.55
CA GLY A 69 -13.39 1.05 10.42
C GLY A 69 -14.28 0.58 9.27
N VAL A 70 -14.27 -0.71 8.95
CA VAL A 70 -15.09 -1.26 7.87
C VAL A 70 -16.59 -1.09 8.15
N PRO A 71 -17.13 -1.43 9.33
CA PRO A 71 -18.52 -1.10 9.69
C PRO A 71 -18.87 0.37 9.52
N LEU A 72 -18.01 1.28 10.00
CA LEU A 72 -18.23 2.73 9.85
C LEU A 72 -18.20 3.18 8.38
N THR A 73 -17.34 2.59 7.56
CA THR A 73 -17.36 2.84 6.10
C THR A 73 -18.69 2.40 5.50
N LEU A 74 -19.18 1.20 5.83
CA LEU A 74 -20.41 0.64 5.27
C LEU A 74 -21.67 1.43 5.63
N ASP A 75 -21.66 2.20 6.73
CA ASP A 75 -22.76 3.10 7.11
C ASP A 75 -23.00 4.22 6.07
N HIS A 76 -22.02 4.52 5.25
CA HIS A 76 -22.10 5.50 4.16
C HIS A 76 -22.53 4.90 2.81
N LEU A 77 -22.67 3.57 2.72
CA LEU A 77 -23.10 2.90 1.49
C LEU A 77 -24.56 3.27 1.16
N THR A 78 -24.82 3.59 -0.09
CA THR A 78 -26.14 3.99 -0.55
C THR A 78 -26.65 3.12 -1.72
N SER A 79 -27.96 3.18 -2.00
CA SER A 79 -28.55 2.49 -3.14
C SER A 79 -28.14 3.08 -4.50
N GLU A 80 -27.47 4.21 -4.51
CA GLU A 80 -26.95 4.83 -5.74
C GLU A 80 -25.57 4.28 -6.14
N ASP A 81 -24.88 3.61 -5.21
CA ASP A 81 -23.57 3.02 -5.49
C ASP A 81 -23.75 1.74 -6.32
N GLU A 82 -22.95 1.59 -7.38
CA GLU A 82 -23.08 0.50 -8.35
C GLU A 82 -22.02 -0.59 -8.13
N ILE A 83 -20.88 -0.25 -7.51
CA ILE A 83 -19.79 -1.16 -7.22
C ILE A 83 -18.99 -0.64 -6.01
N GLY A 84 -18.48 -1.55 -5.16
CA GLY A 84 -17.67 -1.18 -4.00
C GLY A 84 -16.24 -1.68 -4.07
N VAL A 85 -15.30 -0.91 -3.52
CA VAL A 85 -13.89 -1.33 -3.35
C VAL A 85 -13.46 -1.06 -1.91
N LEU A 86 -13.32 -2.13 -1.12
CA LEU A 86 -13.05 -2.03 0.31
C LEU A 86 -11.70 -2.62 0.69
N GLU A 87 -10.93 -1.83 1.44
CA GLU A 87 -9.66 -2.27 2.01
C GLU A 87 -9.90 -3.10 3.27
N MET A 88 -9.21 -4.25 3.37
CA MET A 88 -9.28 -5.19 4.48
C MET A 88 -7.92 -5.28 5.15
N GLY A 89 -7.77 -4.59 6.27
CA GLY A 89 -6.57 -4.59 7.11
C GLY A 89 -6.62 -5.66 8.19
N MET A 90 -5.44 -6.12 8.63
CA MET A 90 -5.31 -7.05 9.74
C MET A 90 -4.02 -6.78 10.52
N SER A 91 -4.03 -7.09 11.80
CA SER A 91 -2.89 -7.18 12.71
C SER A 91 -2.82 -8.52 13.43
N GLU A 92 -3.92 -9.27 13.49
CA GLU A 92 -4.07 -10.54 14.21
C GLU A 92 -4.80 -11.58 13.36
N LYS A 93 -4.72 -12.84 13.78
CA LYS A 93 -5.39 -13.97 13.12
C LYS A 93 -6.92 -13.86 13.19
N GLY A 94 -7.60 -14.27 12.13
CA GLY A 94 -9.05 -14.32 12.00
C GLY A 94 -9.70 -12.99 11.62
N GLN A 95 -8.95 -11.90 11.58
CA GLN A 95 -9.51 -10.58 11.27
C GLN A 95 -9.96 -10.45 9.82
N ILE A 96 -9.24 -11.04 8.85
CA ILE A 96 -9.66 -11.02 7.43
C ILE A 96 -10.92 -11.84 7.23
N THR A 97 -11.05 -13.00 7.88
CA THR A 97 -12.28 -13.81 7.85
C THR A 97 -13.47 -13.02 8.44
N THR A 98 -13.27 -12.34 9.57
CA THR A 98 -14.30 -11.49 10.17
C THR A 98 -14.72 -10.37 9.23
N LEU A 99 -13.75 -9.63 8.64
CA LEU A 99 -14.04 -8.58 7.68
C LEU A 99 -14.76 -9.14 6.43
N GLY A 100 -14.36 -10.32 5.95
CA GLY A 100 -15.04 -11.03 4.87
C GLY A 100 -16.51 -11.31 5.16
N SER A 101 -16.82 -11.73 6.40
CA SER A 101 -18.22 -11.98 6.85
C SER A 101 -19.06 -10.72 7.00
N ILE A 102 -18.46 -9.54 7.09
CA ILE A 102 -19.15 -8.26 7.13
C ILE A 102 -19.37 -7.70 5.72
N ILE A 103 -18.32 -7.73 4.90
CA ILE A 103 -18.27 -7.10 3.57
C ILE A 103 -18.96 -7.97 2.51
N HIS A 104 -18.88 -9.30 2.63
CA HIS A 104 -19.30 -10.26 1.60
C HIS A 104 -18.78 -9.87 0.22
N PRO A 105 -17.43 -9.86 0.02
CA PRO A 105 -16.85 -9.46 -1.26
C PRO A 105 -17.14 -10.49 -2.35
N ASN A 106 -17.33 -10.03 -3.58
CA ASN A 106 -17.50 -10.90 -4.76
C ASN A 106 -16.16 -11.27 -5.38
N VAL A 107 -15.16 -10.41 -5.18
CA VAL A 107 -13.79 -10.55 -5.67
C VAL A 107 -12.82 -10.19 -4.55
N GLY A 108 -11.76 -10.98 -4.39
CA GLY A 108 -10.66 -10.71 -3.48
C GLY A 108 -9.37 -10.36 -4.25
N VAL A 109 -8.65 -9.35 -3.76
CA VAL A 109 -7.33 -8.97 -4.28
C VAL A 109 -6.30 -9.06 -3.17
N VAL A 110 -5.21 -9.81 -3.39
CA VAL A 110 -4.08 -9.88 -2.46
C VAL A 110 -2.85 -9.25 -3.10
N THR A 111 -2.41 -8.11 -2.55
CA THR A 111 -1.36 -7.29 -3.18
C THR A 111 0.03 -7.86 -2.97
N ASN A 112 0.37 -8.19 -1.75
CA ASN A 112 1.60 -8.91 -1.40
C ASN A 112 1.56 -9.48 0.02
N VAL A 113 2.55 -10.33 0.34
CA VAL A 113 2.81 -10.87 1.68
C VAL A 113 4.25 -10.57 2.06
N GLY A 114 4.42 -9.56 2.89
CA GLY A 114 5.69 -9.18 3.53
C GLY A 114 5.70 -9.52 5.02
N VAL A 115 6.44 -8.73 5.80
CA VAL A 115 6.62 -8.94 7.25
C VAL A 115 5.81 -7.97 8.13
N SER A 116 4.90 -7.16 7.55
CA SER A 116 4.05 -6.27 8.36
C SER A 116 3.24 -7.07 9.36
N HIS A 117 3.23 -6.61 10.63
CA HIS A 117 2.56 -7.26 11.77
C HIS A 117 3.12 -8.66 12.13
N ILE A 118 4.38 -8.97 11.73
CA ILE A 118 5.00 -10.28 12.01
C ILE A 118 5.14 -10.54 13.50
N GLU A 119 5.26 -9.52 14.31
CA GLU A 119 5.31 -9.60 15.77
C GLU A 119 4.07 -10.33 16.33
N MET A 120 2.88 -9.97 15.87
CA MET A 120 1.61 -10.58 16.31
C MET A 120 1.29 -11.87 15.56
N MET A 121 1.72 -11.96 14.30
CA MET A 121 1.42 -13.11 13.43
C MET A 121 2.40 -14.26 13.59
N GLY A 122 3.61 -14.00 14.09
CA GLY A 122 4.67 -14.98 14.39
C GLY A 122 5.47 -15.44 13.16
N SER A 123 4.89 -15.44 11.95
CA SER A 123 5.61 -15.84 10.72
C SER A 123 4.99 -15.26 9.46
N ARG A 124 5.77 -15.21 8.36
CA ARG A 124 5.25 -14.85 7.03
C ARG A 124 4.23 -15.87 6.52
N ASP A 125 4.38 -17.14 6.89
CA ASP A 125 3.40 -18.19 6.55
C ASP A 125 2.02 -17.88 7.15
N ASN A 126 1.97 -17.52 8.43
CA ASN A 126 0.72 -17.11 9.08
C ASN A 126 0.13 -15.83 8.45
N ILE A 127 0.98 -14.85 8.12
CA ILE A 127 0.53 -13.63 7.43
C ILE A 127 -0.08 -13.98 6.05
N CYS A 128 0.54 -14.92 5.33
CA CYS A 128 0.05 -15.36 4.03
C CYS A 128 -1.32 -16.02 4.15
N ILE A 129 -1.46 -17.01 5.04
CA ILE A 129 -2.71 -17.73 5.27
C ILE A 129 -3.82 -16.75 5.65
N GLU A 130 -3.56 -15.86 6.62
CA GLU A 130 -4.54 -14.85 7.04
C GLU A 130 -5.02 -13.97 5.88
N LYS A 131 -4.11 -13.54 4.99
CA LYS A 131 -4.51 -12.73 3.83
C LYS A 131 -5.27 -13.54 2.78
N LEU A 132 -4.89 -14.81 2.57
CA LEU A 132 -5.62 -15.71 1.68
C LEU A 132 -7.00 -16.10 2.23
N ASP A 133 -7.24 -15.93 3.54
CA ASP A 133 -8.55 -16.11 4.17
C ASP A 133 -9.61 -15.10 3.71
N ILE A 134 -9.23 -14.10 2.91
CA ILE A 134 -10.21 -13.28 2.17
C ILE A 134 -11.16 -14.16 1.34
N GLN A 135 -10.71 -15.34 0.90
CA GLN A 135 -11.53 -16.32 0.19
C GLN A 135 -12.75 -16.80 0.98
N ASN A 136 -12.69 -16.77 2.32
CA ASN A 136 -13.78 -17.23 3.18
C ASN A 136 -15.03 -16.32 3.10
N GLY A 137 -14.85 -15.06 2.71
CA GLY A 137 -15.95 -14.12 2.50
C GLY A 137 -16.55 -14.15 1.09
N LEU A 138 -15.91 -14.87 0.14
CA LEU A 138 -16.34 -14.90 -1.26
C LEU A 138 -17.49 -15.89 -1.48
N PRO A 139 -18.45 -15.59 -2.39
CA PRO A 139 -19.46 -16.54 -2.85
C PRO A 139 -18.82 -17.73 -3.57
N GLU A 140 -19.62 -18.74 -3.93
CA GLU A 140 -19.11 -19.95 -4.56
C GLU A 140 -18.38 -19.67 -5.87
N ASP A 141 -18.89 -18.75 -6.68
CA ASP A 141 -18.34 -18.29 -7.96
C ASP A 141 -17.36 -17.10 -7.80
N GLY A 142 -17.00 -16.74 -6.58
CA GLY A 142 -16.05 -15.66 -6.29
C GLY A 142 -14.65 -15.98 -6.76
N VAL A 143 -13.88 -14.95 -7.15
CA VAL A 143 -12.54 -15.07 -7.75
C VAL A 143 -11.51 -14.28 -6.97
N LEU A 144 -10.29 -14.81 -6.86
CA LEU A 144 -9.14 -14.13 -6.31
C LEU A 144 -8.21 -13.60 -7.41
N PHE A 145 -7.74 -12.38 -7.26
CA PHE A 145 -6.63 -11.82 -8.01
C PHE A 145 -5.40 -11.75 -7.11
N LEU A 146 -4.39 -12.52 -7.44
CA LEU A 146 -3.22 -12.75 -6.61
C LEU A 146 -1.96 -12.22 -7.28
N ASN A 147 -1.10 -11.55 -6.51
CA ASN A 147 0.22 -11.15 -7.01
C ASN A 147 1.10 -12.37 -7.25
N GLY A 148 1.31 -12.72 -8.52
CA GLY A 148 2.10 -13.86 -8.95
C GLY A 148 3.61 -13.70 -8.78
N ASP A 149 4.10 -12.51 -8.47
CA ASP A 149 5.53 -12.27 -8.19
C ASP A 149 5.86 -12.47 -6.69
N ASN A 150 4.85 -12.66 -5.84
CA ASN A 150 5.06 -12.83 -4.41
C ASN A 150 5.36 -14.29 -4.06
N ASP A 151 6.52 -14.53 -3.45
CA ASP A 151 7.03 -15.85 -3.06
C ASP A 151 6.09 -16.61 -2.12
N MET A 152 5.51 -15.92 -1.13
CA MET A 152 4.64 -16.55 -0.13
C MET A 152 3.27 -16.92 -0.71
N ILE A 153 2.73 -16.10 -1.61
CA ILE A 153 1.48 -16.44 -2.31
C ILE A 153 1.69 -17.68 -3.17
N ARG A 154 2.79 -17.75 -3.91
CA ARG A 154 3.15 -18.95 -4.71
C ARG A 154 3.34 -20.18 -3.82
N LYS A 155 4.07 -20.05 -2.70
CA LYS A 155 4.31 -21.14 -1.76
C LYS A 155 3.01 -21.75 -1.19
N HIS A 156 2.00 -20.91 -0.95
CA HIS A 156 0.75 -21.31 -0.31
C HIS A 156 -0.43 -21.42 -1.29
N ILE A 157 -0.16 -21.54 -2.59
CA ILE A 157 -1.24 -21.56 -3.58
C ILE A 157 -2.21 -22.73 -3.41
N ASP A 158 -1.74 -23.87 -2.91
CA ASP A 158 -2.58 -25.06 -2.63
C ASP A 158 -3.58 -24.83 -1.48
N TYR A 159 -3.39 -23.79 -0.67
CA TYR A 159 -4.35 -23.36 0.35
C TYR A 159 -5.59 -22.68 -0.26
N VAL A 160 -5.47 -22.10 -1.44
CA VAL A 160 -6.55 -21.42 -2.13
C VAL A 160 -7.56 -22.43 -2.67
N LYS A 161 -8.83 -22.26 -2.33
CA LYS A 161 -9.94 -23.14 -2.75
C LYS A 161 -10.88 -22.49 -3.76
N LYS A 162 -10.76 -21.18 -3.94
CA LYS A 162 -11.54 -20.41 -4.92
C LYS A 162 -10.81 -20.31 -6.24
N PRO A 163 -11.50 -20.11 -7.36
CA PRO A 163 -10.87 -19.71 -8.61
C PRO A 163 -9.95 -18.51 -8.40
N TYR A 164 -8.79 -18.50 -9.05
CA TYR A 164 -7.85 -17.40 -8.96
C TYR A 164 -7.16 -17.11 -10.29
N GLU A 165 -6.69 -15.88 -10.42
CA GLU A 165 -5.87 -15.42 -11.52
C GLU A 165 -4.66 -14.66 -11.00
N PHE A 166 -3.49 -14.86 -11.64
CA PHE A 166 -2.27 -14.14 -11.28
C PHE A 166 -2.12 -12.85 -12.08
N TYR A 167 -1.72 -11.80 -11.38
CA TYR A 167 -1.19 -10.60 -12.01
C TYR A 167 0.26 -10.37 -11.56
N GLY A 168 1.11 -9.79 -12.42
CA GLY A 168 2.51 -9.55 -12.09
C GLY A 168 3.42 -9.41 -13.30
N PHE A 169 4.70 -9.70 -13.09
CA PHE A 169 5.74 -9.61 -14.11
C PHE A 169 6.20 -10.99 -14.60
N ALA A 170 5.92 -12.04 -13.84
CA ALA A 170 6.27 -13.41 -14.21
C ALA A 170 5.51 -13.88 -15.46
N ASP A 171 6.15 -14.72 -16.28
CA ASP A 171 5.63 -15.13 -17.59
C ASP A 171 4.32 -15.92 -17.53
N ASP A 172 4.04 -16.55 -16.40
CA ASP A 172 2.82 -17.32 -16.15
C ASP A 172 1.69 -16.49 -15.52
N CYS A 173 1.88 -15.18 -15.34
CA CYS A 173 0.80 -14.30 -14.90
C CYS A 173 -0.20 -14.04 -16.04
N THR A 174 -1.49 -14.14 -15.72
CA THR A 174 -2.60 -13.86 -16.64
C THR A 174 -2.60 -12.39 -17.09
N TYR A 175 -2.39 -11.47 -16.14
CA TYR A 175 -2.28 -10.03 -16.37
C TYR A 175 -0.84 -9.60 -16.13
N ARG A 176 -0.12 -9.31 -17.21
CA ARG A 176 1.33 -9.13 -17.15
C ARG A 176 1.78 -7.77 -17.67
N ALA A 177 2.86 -7.24 -17.09
CA ALA A 177 3.53 -6.03 -17.57
C ALA A 177 4.97 -6.32 -17.99
N GLU A 178 5.36 -5.74 -19.11
CA GLU A 178 6.70 -5.76 -19.67
C GLU A 178 7.19 -4.35 -20.04
N LYS A 179 8.47 -4.23 -20.38
CA LYS A 179 9.09 -3.01 -20.93
C LYS A 179 8.85 -1.76 -20.07
N ILE A 180 8.90 -1.93 -18.75
CA ILE A 180 8.67 -0.86 -17.79
C ILE A 180 9.77 0.19 -17.93
N ARG A 181 9.37 1.47 -18.02
CA ARG A 181 10.28 2.61 -18.11
C ARG A 181 9.66 3.85 -17.48
N GLU A 182 10.49 4.69 -16.92
CA GLU A 182 10.08 5.96 -16.34
C GLU A 182 10.45 7.13 -17.24
N LYS A 183 9.51 8.05 -17.45
CA LYS A 183 9.71 9.26 -18.27
C LYS A 183 8.80 10.38 -17.80
N ASN A 184 9.38 11.56 -17.56
CA ASN A 184 8.65 12.78 -17.20
C ASN A 184 7.70 12.63 -16.00
N GLY A 185 8.14 11.94 -14.93
CA GLY A 185 7.33 11.72 -13.74
C GLY A 185 6.24 10.63 -13.87
N GLN A 186 6.22 9.93 -14.99
CA GLN A 186 5.25 8.86 -15.29
C GLN A 186 5.96 7.53 -15.48
N THR A 187 5.26 6.44 -15.20
CA THR A 187 5.69 5.09 -15.53
C THR A 187 4.94 4.58 -16.76
N LEU A 188 5.67 4.10 -17.76
CA LEU A 188 5.13 3.51 -18.99
C LEU A 188 5.45 2.03 -19.00
N PHE A 189 4.49 1.21 -19.43
CA PHE A 189 4.71 -0.23 -19.59
C PHE A 189 3.81 -0.81 -20.67
N GLU A 190 4.16 -1.99 -21.19
CA GLU A 190 3.35 -2.79 -22.10
C GLU A 190 2.55 -3.80 -21.27
N PHE A 191 1.23 -3.72 -21.32
CA PHE A 191 0.30 -4.64 -20.67
C PHE A 191 -0.04 -5.81 -21.61
N HIS A 192 -0.08 -7.03 -21.07
CA HIS A 192 -0.42 -8.25 -21.79
C HIS A 192 -1.55 -9.00 -21.08
N TYR A 193 -2.55 -9.42 -21.83
CA TYR A 193 -3.65 -10.30 -21.39
C TYR A 193 -4.14 -11.13 -22.59
N GLY A 194 -3.90 -12.43 -22.60
CA GLY A 194 -4.16 -13.29 -23.77
C GLY A 194 -3.44 -12.74 -25.02
N ASN A 195 -4.20 -12.45 -26.05
CA ASN A 195 -3.68 -11.84 -27.29
C ASN A 195 -3.63 -10.30 -27.25
N MET A 196 -4.16 -9.68 -26.19
CA MET A 196 -4.18 -8.23 -26.03
C MET A 196 -2.81 -7.71 -25.62
N LYS A 197 -2.34 -6.65 -26.30
CA LYS A 197 -1.15 -5.90 -25.95
C LYS A 197 -1.46 -4.41 -26.00
N GLU A 198 -1.26 -3.73 -24.88
CA GLU A 198 -1.59 -2.32 -24.75
C GLU A 198 -0.46 -1.53 -24.09
N ASN A 199 -0.16 -0.35 -24.60
CA ASN A 199 0.73 0.59 -23.94
C ASN A 199 -0.05 1.38 -22.89
N ILE A 200 0.42 1.29 -21.65
CA ILE A 200 -0.18 1.97 -20.50
C ILE A 200 0.76 3.09 -20.03
N THR A 201 0.17 4.22 -19.72
CA THR A 201 0.83 5.33 -19.02
C THR A 201 0.21 5.44 -17.65
N LEU A 202 1.03 5.35 -16.61
CA LEU A 202 0.65 5.49 -15.22
C LEU A 202 1.25 6.78 -14.66
N ASN A 203 0.42 7.62 -14.08
CA ASN A 203 0.83 8.96 -13.61
C ASN A 203 1.48 8.95 -12.21
N VAL A 204 2.09 7.83 -11.83
CA VAL A 204 2.91 7.67 -10.63
C VAL A 204 4.15 6.85 -10.95
N LEU A 205 5.21 6.99 -10.14
CA LEU A 205 6.49 6.33 -10.35
C LEU A 205 6.56 4.99 -9.60
N GLY A 206 7.46 4.12 -10.07
CA GLY A 206 7.89 2.91 -9.39
C GLY A 206 7.24 1.62 -9.88
N LYS A 207 8.08 0.59 -9.99
CA LYS A 207 7.67 -0.77 -10.44
C LYS A 207 6.54 -1.36 -9.59
N HIS A 208 6.52 -1.09 -8.27
CA HIS A 208 5.46 -1.55 -7.37
C HIS A 208 4.10 -0.94 -7.73
N ASN A 209 4.06 0.29 -8.26
CA ASN A 209 2.82 0.90 -8.74
C ASN A 209 2.34 0.29 -10.07
N VAL A 210 3.24 -0.27 -10.88
CA VAL A 210 2.84 -1.08 -12.04
C VAL A 210 2.12 -2.35 -11.57
N SER A 211 2.61 -3.03 -10.52
CA SER A 211 1.92 -4.19 -9.94
C SER A 211 0.53 -3.82 -9.42
N ASN A 212 0.39 -2.68 -8.71
CA ASN A 212 -0.92 -2.18 -8.26
C ASN A 212 -1.85 -1.86 -9.44
N ALA A 213 -1.31 -1.29 -10.53
CA ALA A 213 -2.06 -0.99 -11.74
C ALA A 213 -2.51 -2.26 -12.47
N LEU A 214 -1.71 -3.33 -12.49
CA LEU A 214 -2.11 -4.62 -13.07
C LEU A 214 -3.35 -5.19 -12.37
N ALA A 215 -3.40 -5.14 -11.02
CA ALA A 215 -4.60 -5.51 -10.28
C ALA A 215 -5.80 -4.64 -10.67
N ALA A 216 -5.62 -3.32 -10.81
CA ALA A 216 -6.68 -2.41 -11.20
C ALA A 216 -7.17 -2.66 -12.64
N ILE A 217 -6.28 -2.95 -13.58
CA ILE A 217 -6.62 -3.32 -14.96
C ILE A 217 -7.42 -4.64 -14.97
N ALA A 218 -6.94 -5.66 -14.22
CA ALA A 218 -7.60 -6.96 -14.14
C ALA A 218 -9.05 -6.82 -13.62
N ILE A 219 -9.25 -6.05 -12.55
CA ILE A 219 -10.59 -5.76 -12.02
C ILE A 219 -11.42 -4.94 -13.01
N GLY A 220 -10.83 -3.92 -13.65
CA GLY A 220 -11.53 -3.12 -14.68
C GLY A 220 -12.04 -3.98 -15.81
N LEU A 221 -11.22 -4.89 -16.35
CA LEU A 221 -11.60 -5.82 -17.42
C LEU A 221 -12.68 -6.81 -16.97
N ARG A 222 -12.60 -7.33 -15.72
CA ARG A 222 -13.62 -8.23 -15.18
C ARG A 222 -14.99 -7.58 -15.08
N TYR A 223 -15.06 -6.28 -14.84
CA TYR A 223 -16.31 -5.51 -14.76
C TYR A 223 -16.59 -4.72 -16.03
N ASP A 224 -16.05 -5.16 -17.17
CA ASP A 224 -16.31 -4.61 -18.51
C ASP A 224 -16.08 -3.10 -18.63
N VAL A 225 -15.07 -2.58 -17.91
CA VAL A 225 -14.60 -1.21 -18.16
C VAL A 225 -13.82 -1.21 -19.47
N PRO A 226 -14.19 -0.39 -20.47
CA PRO A 226 -13.46 -0.34 -21.73
C PRO A 226 -11.98 -0.02 -21.53
N MET A 227 -11.08 -0.70 -22.27
CA MET A 227 -9.63 -0.49 -22.16
C MET A 227 -9.23 0.99 -22.37
N SER A 228 -9.94 1.70 -23.24
CA SER A 228 -9.73 3.15 -23.43
C SER A 228 -10.01 3.96 -22.17
N ALA A 229 -11.06 3.61 -21.42
CA ALA A 229 -11.37 4.24 -20.14
C ALA A 229 -10.34 3.86 -19.06
N ILE A 230 -9.94 2.58 -18.98
CA ILE A 230 -8.87 2.13 -18.06
C ILE A 230 -7.59 2.95 -18.29
N LYS A 231 -7.15 3.09 -19.53
CA LYS A 231 -5.97 3.88 -19.92
C LYS A 231 -6.11 5.35 -19.54
N ALA A 232 -7.26 5.94 -19.79
CA ALA A 232 -7.54 7.34 -19.43
C ALA A 232 -7.46 7.54 -17.91
N GLN A 233 -8.09 6.67 -17.13
CA GLN A 233 -8.09 6.74 -15.67
C GLN A 233 -6.66 6.56 -15.11
N LEU A 234 -5.90 5.57 -15.54
CA LEU A 234 -4.54 5.36 -15.06
C LEU A 234 -3.60 6.52 -15.41
N SER A 235 -3.79 7.17 -16.55
CA SER A 235 -2.98 8.33 -16.98
C SER A 235 -3.21 9.58 -16.15
N THR A 236 -4.31 9.66 -15.40
CA THR A 236 -4.67 10.79 -14.52
C THR A 236 -4.61 10.43 -13.04
N PHE A 237 -4.33 9.17 -12.71
CA PHE A 237 -4.27 8.71 -11.33
C PHE A 237 -3.23 9.48 -10.51
N SER A 238 -3.65 10.01 -9.37
CA SER A 238 -2.78 10.59 -8.34
C SER A 238 -3.12 9.91 -7.02
N GLY A 239 -2.23 9.06 -6.52
CA GLY A 239 -2.43 8.37 -5.25
C GLY A 239 -2.30 9.31 -4.05
N GLN A 240 -2.93 8.94 -2.93
CA GLN A 240 -2.81 9.68 -1.66
C GLN A 240 -1.49 9.38 -0.92
N ARG A 241 -0.77 8.32 -1.34
CA ARG A 241 0.54 7.94 -0.81
C ARG A 241 1.62 8.28 -1.82
N GLN A 242 2.82 8.60 -1.32
CA GLN A 242 3.95 9.08 -2.12
C GLN A 242 3.63 10.41 -2.83
N ASN A 243 3.23 11.40 -2.05
CA ASN A 243 3.06 12.75 -2.58
C ASN A 243 4.43 13.32 -2.96
N ILE A 244 4.64 13.52 -4.25
CA ILE A 244 5.82 14.25 -4.74
C ILE A 244 5.42 15.72 -4.85
N VAL A 245 5.95 16.53 -3.93
CA VAL A 245 5.63 17.95 -3.82
C VAL A 245 6.87 18.77 -4.13
N HIS A 246 6.75 19.72 -5.02
CA HIS A 246 7.79 20.74 -5.22
C HIS A 246 7.60 21.85 -4.19
N VAL A 247 8.56 21.95 -3.27
CA VAL A 247 8.56 22.95 -2.20
C VAL A 247 9.70 23.93 -2.46
N ASN A 248 9.38 25.17 -2.78
CA ASN A 248 10.38 26.18 -3.11
C ASN A 248 11.42 25.68 -4.14
N ASP A 249 12.64 25.44 -3.69
CA ASP A 249 13.78 25.05 -4.53
C ASP A 249 14.11 23.54 -4.51
N TYR A 250 13.40 22.71 -3.71
CA TYR A 250 13.65 21.26 -3.59
C TYR A 250 12.38 20.44 -3.85
N THR A 251 12.53 19.13 -3.94
CA THR A 251 11.41 18.19 -4.11
C THR A 251 11.29 17.30 -2.87
N LEU A 252 10.09 17.22 -2.32
CA LEU A 252 9.76 16.33 -1.21
C LEU A 252 9.00 15.10 -1.73
N ILE A 253 9.45 13.91 -1.36
CA ILE A 253 8.73 12.65 -1.51
C ILE A 253 8.17 12.31 -0.13
N ASP A 254 6.91 12.65 0.11
CA ASP A 254 6.23 12.37 1.38
C ASP A 254 5.62 10.98 1.35
N ASP A 255 6.22 10.05 2.10
CA ASP A 255 5.73 8.68 2.33
C ASP A 255 5.78 8.34 3.82
N ALA A 256 5.44 9.31 4.67
CA ALA A 256 5.53 9.24 6.13
C ALA A 256 4.34 8.54 6.81
N TYR A 257 3.53 7.77 6.07
CA TYR A 257 2.34 7.13 6.65
C TYR A 257 2.68 5.88 7.47
N ASN A 258 3.48 4.97 6.94
CA ASN A 258 3.93 3.75 7.62
C ASN A 258 5.19 3.20 6.95
N ALA A 259 5.90 2.27 7.64
CA ALA A 259 7.13 1.67 7.15
C ALA A 259 7.15 0.15 7.39
N SER A 260 7.67 -0.57 6.40
CA SER A 260 8.05 -1.97 6.44
C SER A 260 9.23 -2.17 5.48
N PRO A 261 10.03 -3.25 5.58
CA PRO A 261 11.20 -3.45 4.73
C PRO A 261 10.91 -3.29 3.24
N ASP A 262 9.83 -3.91 2.73
CA ASP A 262 9.44 -3.83 1.32
C ASP A 262 9.07 -2.40 0.92
N SER A 263 8.28 -1.70 1.76
CA SER A 263 7.86 -0.33 1.46
C SER A 263 9.03 0.66 1.55
N MET A 264 9.99 0.45 2.46
CA MET A 264 11.21 1.25 2.56
C MET A 264 12.04 1.12 1.30
N LYS A 265 12.30 -0.11 0.84
CA LYS A 265 13.05 -0.37 -0.40
C LYS A 265 12.36 0.22 -1.63
N ALA A 266 11.04 0.12 -1.71
CA ALA A 266 10.26 0.70 -2.81
C ALA A 266 10.45 2.22 -2.89
N SER A 267 10.32 2.94 -1.77
CA SER A 267 10.46 4.40 -1.73
C SER A 267 11.91 4.85 -1.95
N LEU A 268 12.88 4.11 -1.40
CA LEU A 268 14.31 4.33 -1.65
C LEU A 268 14.68 4.14 -3.12
N SER A 269 14.07 3.18 -3.82
CA SER A 269 14.25 3.01 -5.27
C SER A 269 13.77 4.24 -6.04
N ILE A 270 12.59 4.78 -5.68
CA ILE A 270 12.08 6.01 -6.31
C ILE A 270 13.04 7.18 -6.08
N LEU A 271 13.51 7.38 -4.84
CA LEU A 271 14.49 8.42 -4.55
C LEU A 271 15.78 8.21 -5.35
N SER A 272 16.27 6.96 -5.40
CA SER A 272 17.49 6.60 -6.15
C SER A 272 17.37 6.90 -7.65
N ASP A 273 16.20 6.64 -8.24
CA ASP A 273 15.99 6.81 -9.68
C ASP A 273 15.51 8.22 -10.06
N PHE A 274 15.12 9.04 -9.07
CA PHE A 274 14.64 10.40 -9.31
C PHE A 274 15.71 11.24 -10.02
N LYS A 275 15.33 11.91 -11.08
CA LYS A 275 16.24 12.74 -11.87
C LYS A 275 16.41 14.13 -11.24
N THR A 276 17.56 14.37 -10.65
CA THR A 276 17.93 15.68 -10.10
C THR A 276 19.40 16.00 -10.35
N ARG A 277 19.76 17.29 -10.25
CA ARG A 277 21.14 17.77 -10.18
C ARG A 277 21.60 18.00 -8.73
N GLY A 278 20.68 17.93 -7.77
CA GLY A 278 20.93 18.06 -6.34
C GLY A 278 21.20 16.72 -5.67
N ARG A 279 21.21 16.73 -4.35
CA ARG A 279 21.44 15.56 -3.51
C ARG A 279 20.15 14.71 -3.41
N LYS A 280 20.33 13.46 -3.05
CA LYS A 280 19.27 12.50 -2.75
C LYS A 280 19.30 12.17 -1.28
N ILE A 281 18.39 12.73 -0.52
CA ILE A 281 18.37 12.73 0.92
C ILE A 281 17.27 11.79 1.41
N ALA A 282 17.63 10.77 2.19
CA ALA A 282 16.68 9.89 2.85
C ALA A 282 16.54 10.29 4.33
N VAL A 283 15.34 10.63 4.74
CA VAL A 283 14.94 10.88 6.14
C VAL A 283 14.09 9.71 6.59
N LEU A 284 14.65 8.86 7.44
CA LEU A 284 14.04 7.60 7.82
C LEU A 284 13.92 7.47 9.33
N SER A 285 12.95 6.66 9.77
CA SER A 285 12.82 6.28 11.19
C SER A 285 12.54 4.79 11.35
N ASP A 286 12.31 4.36 12.59
CA ASP A 286 12.11 2.96 12.91
C ASP A 286 10.91 2.36 12.18
N MET A 287 11.06 1.09 11.80
CA MET A 287 9.98 0.21 11.40
C MET A 287 9.48 -0.54 12.65
N LEU A 288 8.23 -0.29 13.02
CA LEU A 288 7.60 -0.89 14.20
C LEU A 288 6.88 -2.21 13.87
N GLU A 289 6.49 -2.98 14.90
CA GLU A 289 5.73 -4.25 14.79
C GLU A 289 6.46 -5.37 14.03
N LEU A 290 7.79 -5.36 14.05
CA LEU A 290 8.63 -6.36 13.39
C LEU A 290 9.15 -7.45 14.36
N GLY A 291 8.79 -7.35 15.65
CA GLY A 291 9.17 -8.32 16.67
C GLY A 291 10.69 -8.40 16.94
N PRO A 292 11.18 -9.53 17.47
CA PRO A 292 12.58 -9.65 17.91
C PRO A 292 13.59 -9.52 16.77
N ASP A 293 13.23 -9.84 15.54
CA ASP A 293 14.09 -9.72 14.36
C ASP A 293 14.14 -8.30 13.78
N SER A 294 13.49 -7.32 14.45
CA SER A 294 13.46 -5.93 14.00
C SER A 294 14.84 -5.35 13.65
N PRO A 295 15.91 -5.57 14.44
CA PRO A 295 17.24 -5.08 14.07
C PRO A 295 17.73 -5.63 12.72
N GLU A 296 17.47 -6.92 12.42
CA GLU A 296 17.91 -7.53 11.16
C GLU A 296 17.13 -6.96 9.95
N TYR A 297 15.83 -6.71 10.09
CA TYR A 297 15.04 -6.03 9.06
C TYR A 297 15.55 -4.60 8.79
N HIS A 298 15.99 -3.89 9.82
CA HIS A 298 16.62 -2.57 9.64
C HIS A 298 17.96 -2.69 8.93
N LYS A 299 18.79 -3.67 9.29
CA LYS A 299 20.06 -3.96 8.59
C LYS A 299 19.82 -4.29 7.11
N GLU A 300 18.81 -5.07 6.79
CA GLU A 300 18.43 -5.40 5.42
C GLU A 300 18.15 -4.14 4.58
N VAL A 301 17.43 -3.17 5.16
CA VAL A 301 17.20 -1.87 4.52
C VAL A 301 18.50 -1.07 4.41
N GLY A 302 19.37 -1.13 5.43
CA GLY A 302 20.70 -0.50 5.41
C GLY A 302 21.58 -1.01 4.25
N ARG A 303 21.63 -2.33 4.08
CA ARG A 303 22.31 -2.96 2.91
C ARG A 303 21.72 -2.48 1.60
N PHE A 304 20.40 -2.35 1.53
CA PHE A 304 19.74 -1.84 0.33
C PHE A 304 20.09 -0.37 0.06
N ILE A 305 20.12 0.50 1.08
CA ILE A 305 20.53 1.91 0.95
C ILE A 305 21.90 2.02 0.29
N ALA A 306 22.84 1.18 0.69
CA ALA A 306 24.20 1.17 0.13
C ALA A 306 24.23 0.91 -1.39
N THR A 307 23.25 0.21 -1.94
CA THR A 307 23.14 -0.07 -3.39
C THR A 307 22.47 1.07 -4.17
N THR A 308 21.95 2.09 -3.49
CA THR A 308 21.20 3.20 -4.08
C THR A 308 22.11 4.40 -4.38
N LYS A 309 21.53 5.42 -5.02
CA LYS A 309 22.19 6.72 -5.25
C LYS A 309 21.90 7.73 -4.14
N VAL A 310 21.48 7.30 -2.96
CA VAL A 310 21.29 8.16 -1.80
C VAL A 310 22.62 8.74 -1.37
N THR A 311 22.67 10.06 -1.20
CA THR A 311 23.88 10.79 -0.81
C THR A 311 23.93 11.08 0.69
N ASP A 312 22.74 11.26 1.29
CA ASP A 312 22.57 11.65 2.69
C ASP A 312 21.49 10.79 3.34
N LEU A 313 21.77 10.26 4.52
CA LEU A 313 20.84 9.48 5.33
C LEU A 313 20.69 10.09 6.71
N PHE A 314 19.53 10.61 7.00
CA PHE A 314 19.17 11.20 8.29
C PHE A 314 18.14 10.32 8.98
N ILE A 315 18.36 10.07 10.27
CA ILE A 315 17.52 9.12 11.01
C ILE A 315 17.05 9.69 12.35
N THR A 316 15.85 9.24 12.75
CA THR A 316 15.35 9.32 14.13
C THR A 316 14.93 7.93 14.59
N GLY A 317 15.09 7.64 15.89
CA GLY A 317 14.76 6.33 16.46
C GLY A 317 15.99 5.47 16.76
N GLU A 318 15.80 4.47 17.63
CA GLU A 318 16.89 3.63 18.10
C GLU A 318 17.27 2.52 17.13
N LEU A 319 16.28 1.89 16.49
CA LEU A 319 16.49 0.78 15.57
C LEU A 319 17.04 1.25 14.22
N SER A 320 16.72 2.49 13.83
CA SER A 320 17.21 3.10 12.58
C SER A 320 18.74 3.24 12.52
N LYS A 321 19.43 3.20 13.66
CA LYS A 321 20.91 3.15 13.69
C LYS A 321 21.48 1.98 12.89
N ASN A 322 20.74 0.86 12.86
CA ASN A 322 21.12 -0.30 12.05
C ASN A 322 21.17 -0.01 10.54
N TYR A 323 20.40 0.98 10.03
CA TYR A 323 20.50 1.42 8.64
C TYR A 323 21.91 1.96 8.35
N ILE A 324 22.39 2.85 9.23
CA ILE A 324 23.70 3.50 9.08
C ILE A 324 24.83 2.47 9.19
N GLU A 325 24.76 1.62 10.21
CA GLU A 325 25.81 0.61 10.46
C GLU A 325 26.02 -0.32 9.25
N GLU A 326 24.93 -0.80 8.64
CA GLU A 326 25.00 -1.69 7.49
C GLU A 326 25.32 -0.94 6.20
N ALA A 327 24.75 0.26 6.00
CA ALA A 327 25.03 1.04 4.80
C ALA A 327 26.51 1.45 4.71
N TRP A 328 27.14 1.80 5.82
CA TRP A 328 28.57 2.19 5.84
C TRP A 328 29.53 1.06 5.51
N LYS A 329 29.16 -0.20 5.71
CA LYS A 329 30.02 -1.33 5.32
C LYS A 329 30.31 -1.36 3.82
N GLU A 330 29.31 -1.00 3.01
CA GLU A 330 29.40 -1.02 1.55
C GLU A 330 29.59 0.38 0.94
N ASN A 331 29.11 1.44 1.63
CA ASN A 331 29.23 2.83 1.17
C ASN A 331 29.69 3.75 2.31
N PRO A 332 31.01 3.77 2.64
CA PRO A 332 31.56 4.63 3.69
C PRO A 332 31.47 6.15 3.39
N SER A 333 31.16 6.52 2.16
CA SER A 333 31.00 7.93 1.75
C SER A 333 29.59 8.49 1.99
N LEU A 334 28.66 7.66 2.42
CA LEU A 334 27.31 8.08 2.74
C LEU A 334 27.33 9.09 3.90
N HIS A 335 26.84 10.30 3.66
CA HIS A 335 26.71 11.30 4.72
C HIS A 335 25.56 10.95 5.64
N THR A 336 25.81 10.81 6.94
CA THR A 336 24.76 10.36 7.87
C THR A 336 24.69 11.25 9.09
N ARG A 337 23.48 11.36 9.67
CA ARG A 337 23.26 12.01 10.97
C ARG A 337 22.07 11.40 11.68
N THR A 338 22.21 11.23 13.01
CA THR A 338 21.13 10.80 13.90
C THR A 338 20.60 12.00 14.67
N PHE A 339 19.28 12.06 14.86
CA PHE A 339 18.59 13.10 15.60
C PHE A 339 17.84 12.50 16.79
N SER A 340 17.77 13.24 17.87
CA SER A 340 17.11 12.81 19.12
C SER A 340 15.58 13.03 19.06
N SER A 341 15.11 13.93 18.20
CA SER A 341 13.69 14.25 18.04
C SER A 341 13.37 14.73 16.62
N ASN A 342 12.07 14.72 16.28
CA ASN A 342 11.59 15.30 15.02
C ASN A 342 11.80 16.82 14.98
N ASP A 343 11.71 17.53 16.11
CA ASP A 343 11.95 18.98 16.16
C ASP A 343 13.41 19.33 15.83
N GLU A 344 14.38 18.58 16.35
CA GLU A 344 15.80 18.75 16.01
C GLU A 344 16.03 18.47 14.51
N LEU A 345 15.41 17.43 13.99
CA LEU A 345 15.49 17.08 12.58
C LEU A 345 14.89 18.17 11.69
N ILE A 346 13.72 18.73 12.03
CA ILE A 346 13.06 19.82 11.29
C ILE A 346 13.99 21.04 11.25
N ALA A 347 14.43 21.53 12.43
CA ALA A 347 15.30 22.69 12.53
C ALA A 347 16.61 22.53 11.72
N PHE A 348 17.15 21.31 11.66
CA PHE A 348 18.29 21.01 10.81
C PHE A 348 17.95 21.05 9.32
N LEU A 349 16.87 20.39 8.90
CA LEU A 349 16.49 20.28 7.48
C LEU A 349 16.16 21.64 6.86
N GLU A 350 15.50 22.53 7.60
CA GLU A 350 15.20 23.90 7.15
C GLU A 350 16.44 24.70 6.72
N THR A 351 17.58 24.43 7.36
CA THR A 351 18.85 25.10 7.02
C THR A 351 19.74 24.30 6.09
N TYR A 352 19.53 22.98 6.02
CA TYR A 352 20.38 22.06 5.28
C TYR A 352 19.99 21.91 3.82
N LEU A 353 18.68 21.92 3.54
CA LEU A 353 18.14 21.67 2.20
C LEU A 353 18.53 22.78 1.22
N LYS A 354 18.83 22.38 -0.01
CA LYS A 354 19.29 23.27 -1.06
C LYS A 354 18.49 23.06 -2.35
N LYS A 355 18.71 23.98 -3.27
CA LYS A 355 18.12 23.94 -4.60
C LYS A 355 18.41 22.61 -5.31
N ASN A 356 17.36 22.04 -5.90
CA ASN A 356 17.32 20.77 -6.61
C ASN A 356 17.53 19.51 -5.74
N ASP A 357 17.62 19.63 -4.41
CA ASP A 357 17.62 18.45 -3.56
C ASP A 357 16.31 17.66 -3.68
N VAL A 358 16.37 16.36 -3.49
CA VAL A 358 15.19 15.50 -3.40
C VAL A 358 15.25 14.78 -2.05
N VAL A 359 14.19 14.93 -1.29
CA VAL A 359 14.08 14.42 0.09
C VAL A 359 12.97 13.39 0.17
N LEU A 360 13.28 12.18 0.60
CA LEU A 360 12.30 11.17 0.98
C LEU A 360 12.10 11.21 2.49
N ILE A 361 10.84 11.26 2.95
CA ILE A 361 10.49 11.12 4.37
C ILE A 361 9.67 9.85 4.55
N LYS A 362 10.18 8.90 5.37
CA LYS A 362 9.50 7.63 5.60
C LYS A 362 9.82 7.01 6.96
N GLY A 363 8.78 6.55 7.65
CA GLY A 363 8.85 5.85 8.93
C GLY A 363 7.51 5.25 9.32
N SER A 364 7.51 4.44 10.38
CA SER A 364 6.27 3.91 10.94
C SER A 364 5.40 5.03 11.50
N ASN A 365 4.08 4.84 11.48
CA ASN A 365 3.11 5.84 11.92
C ASN A 365 3.38 6.34 13.34
N GLY A 366 3.78 5.45 14.26
CA GLY A 366 4.12 5.79 15.64
C GLY A 366 5.36 6.68 15.79
N MET A 367 6.20 6.83 14.75
CA MET A 367 7.38 7.71 14.74
C MET A 367 7.03 9.16 14.32
N ASN A 368 5.80 9.41 13.88
CA ASN A 368 5.22 10.72 13.60
C ASN A 368 5.98 11.59 12.58
N LEU A 369 6.71 11.00 11.64
CA LEU A 369 7.43 11.77 10.61
C LEU A 369 6.52 12.62 9.69
N LYS A 370 5.20 12.46 9.78
CA LYS A 370 4.23 13.36 9.13
C LYS A 370 4.38 14.81 9.57
N GLU A 371 4.83 15.05 10.82
CA GLU A 371 5.10 16.41 11.33
C GLU A 371 6.28 17.02 10.57
N VAL A 372 7.34 16.23 10.30
CA VAL A 372 8.48 16.66 9.50
C VAL A 372 8.04 17.03 8.09
N SER A 373 7.24 16.17 7.43
CA SER A 373 6.70 16.47 6.10
C SER A 373 5.88 17.78 6.09
N LYS A 374 5.01 17.96 7.08
CA LYS A 374 4.17 19.17 7.18
C LYS A 374 5.00 20.45 7.39
N ALA A 375 6.00 20.39 8.28
CA ALA A 375 6.88 21.52 8.54
C ALA A 375 7.64 21.95 7.28
N LEU A 376 8.16 20.98 6.51
CA LEU A 376 8.88 21.27 5.26
C LEU A 376 7.99 21.76 4.12
N MET A 377 6.67 21.54 4.18
CA MET A 377 5.69 22.03 3.20
C MET A 377 5.10 23.41 3.55
N ALA A 378 5.28 23.90 4.80
CA ALA A 378 4.80 25.17 5.28
C ALA A 378 5.66 26.34 4.75
#